data_4fdb7f0ed136212a467c37ab6d136c24
#
_entry.id   4fdb7f0ed136212a467c37ab6d136c24
#
_cell.length_a   1.000
_cell.length_b   1.000
_cell.length_c   1.000
_cell.angle_alpha   90.00
_cell.angle_beta   90.00
_cell.angle_gamma   90.00
#
_symmetry.space_group_name_H-M   'P 1'
#
loop_
_entity.id
_entity.type
_entity.pdbx_description
1 polymer ?
#
loop_
_entity_poly.entity_id
_entity_poly.type
_entity_poly.pdbx_seq_one_letter_code
_entity_poly.pdbx_strand_id
1 'polypeptide(L)'
;MTKKIFIPLIVLLLVLAGGLVYLFLSLDAEKKANQEMQELAELDKKEMENEYQDFANQYSEMMTKINNDSIIAQLTQEQLRTQQLLKELKETKSADAREITRLKKELANVRAVLRQYVIQIDSLNRLNQHLTAENTKVKADLAASNRVNEVLSADKASLSEKVAIAAQLDASNINLTPINKRGKAEKKVSKAKQLKVDFTIARNVTAQSGIKAIYVR
;
A
#
# COMPACT_ATOMS: atom_id res chain seq x y z
N MET A 1 -84.18 15.04 -64.11
CA MET A 1 -83.67 15.79 -62.91
C MET A 1 -82.63 15.02 -62.15
N THR A 2 -82.31 13.80 -62.48
CA THR A 2 -81.42 12.91 -61.69
C THR A 2 -79.92 13.11 -61.92
N LYS A 3 -79.42 13.63 -63.05
CA LYS A 3 -78.02 13.81 -63.35
C LYS A 3 -77.30 14.91 -62.51
N LYS A 4 -78.03 15.95 -62.06
CA LYS A 4 -77.45 17.08 -61.25
C LYS A 4 -77.06 16.70 -59.81
N ILE A 5 -77.59 15.62 -59.29
CA ILE A 5 -77.37 15.15 -57.87
C ILE A 5 -76.25 14.09 -57.87
N PHE A 6 -76.02 13.36 -58.95
CA PHE A 6 -75.04 12.31 -59.07
C PHE A 6 -73.56 12.82 -59.01
N ILE A 7 -73.34 13.96 -59.68
CA ILE A 7 -71.97 14.53 -59.72
C ILE A 7 -71.46 14.95 -58.33
N PRO A 8 -72.21 15.73 -57.52
CA PRO A 8 -71.74 16.07 -56.16
C PRO A 8 -71.61 14.86 -55.23
N LEU A 9 -72.46 13.83 -55.43
CA LEU A 9 -72.39 12.59 -54.68
C LEU A 9 -71.13 11.80 -54.96
N ILE A 10 -70.72 11.70 -56.24
CA ILE A 10 -69.45 11.06 -56.66
C ILE A 10 -68.24 11.86 -56.13
N VAL A 11 -68.26 13.17 -56.16
CA VAL A 11 -67.21 14.00 -55.58
C VAL A 11 -67.09 13.80 -54.06
N LEU A 12 -68.23 13.75 -53.39
CA LEU A 12 -68.25 13.48 -51.94
C LEU A 12 -67.67 12.09 -51.63
N LEU A 13 -68.00 11.09 -52.41
CA LEU A 13 -67.52 9.71 -52.25
C LEU A 13 -66.00 9.61 -52.52
N LEU A 14 -65.48 10.34 -53.49
CA LEU A 14 -64.05 10.43 -53.76
C LEU A 14 -63.28 11.16 -52.65
N VAL A 15 -63.86 12.21 -52.08
CA VAL A 15 -63.25 12.89 -50.89
C VAL A 15 -63.25 11.99 -49.68
N LEU A 16 -64.32 11.25 -49.42
CA LEU A 16 -64.38 10.26 -48.31
C LEU A 16 -63.39 9.12 -48.55
N ALA A 17 -63.30 8.58 -49.76
CA ALA A 17 -62.31 7.54 -50.09
C ALA A 17 -60.87 8.06 -49.96
N GLY A 18 -60.55 9.26 -50.43
CA GLY A 18 -59.27 9.89 -50.22
C GLY A 18 -58.93 10.13 -48.76
N GLY A 19 -59.89 10.58 -47.98
CA GLY A 19 -59.75 10.72 -46.50
C GLY A 19 -59.49 9.39 -45.80
N LEU A 20 -60.17 8.31 -46.19
CA LEU A 20 -59.92 6.98 -45.61
C LEU A 20 -58.53 6.44 -45.97
N VAL A 21 -58.08 6.62 -47.22
CA VAL A 21 -56.72 6.23 -47.64
C VAL A 21 -55.68 7.04 -46.87
N TYR A 22 -55.85 8.35 -46.71
CA TYR A 22 -54.96 9.18 -45.90
C TYR A 22 -54.90 8.74 -44.45
N LEU A 23 -56.05 8.48 -43.81
CA LEU A 23 -56.10 7.94 -42.42
C LEU A 23 -55.42 6.59 -42.31
N PHE A 24 -55.62 5.70 -43.26
CA PHE A 24 -54.97 4.39 -43.27
C PHE A 24 -53.47 4.50 -43.37
N LEU A 25 -52.93 5.32 -44.26
CA LEU A 25 -51.50 5.56 -44.43
C LEU A 25 -50.91 6.25 -43.20
N SER A 26 -51.61 7.21 -42.59
CA SER A 26 -51.13 7.88 -41.36
C SER A 26 -51.12 6.91 -40.14
N LEU A 27 -52.11 6.05 -40.02
CA LEU A 27 -52.15 5.00 -38.97
C LEU A 27 -51.05 3.95 -39.16
N ASP A 28 -50.75 3.56 -40.41
CA ASP A 28 -49.67 2.62 -40.68
C ASP A 28 -48.29 3.23 -40.40
N ALA A 29 -48.08 4.50 -40.76
CA ALA A 29 -46.88 5.26 -40.45
C ALA A 29 -46.68 5.42 -38.89
N GLU A 30 -47.78 5.73 -38.17
CA GLU A 30 -47.74 5.86 -36.72
C GLU A 30 -47.47 4.51 -36.03
N LYS A 31 -48.04 3.39 -36.52
CA LYS A 31 -47.75 2.05 -36.05
C LYS A 31 -46.28 1.68 -36.26
N LYS A 32 -45.71 1.96 -37.45
CA LYS A 32 -44.28 1.70 -37.71
C LYS A 32 -43.40 2.52 -36.81
N ALA A 33 -43.67 3.82 -36.64
CA ALA A 33 -42.94 4.67 -35.74
C ALA A 33 -42.99 4.18 -34.27
N ASN A 34 -44.14 3.73 -33.81
CA ASN A 34 -44.31 3.15 -32.50
C ASN A 34 -43.54 1.82 -32.32
N GLN A 35 -43.53 0.96 -33.35
CA GLN A 35 -42.76 -0.28 -33.34
C GLN A 35 -41.27 0.00 -33.29
N GLU A 36 -40.72 0.89 -34.12
CA GLU A 36 -39.34 1.31 -34.12
C GLU A 36 -38.94 1.90 -32.78
N MET A 37 -39.79 2.72 -32.14
CA MET A 37 -39.56 3.30 -30.83
C MET A 37 -39.52 2.23 -29.74
N GLN A 38 -40.39 1.22 -29.81
CA GLN A 38 -40.38 0.09 -28.88
C GLN A 38 -39.11 -0.76 -29.02
N GLU A 39 -38.71 -1.08 -30.26
CA GLU A 39 -37.47 -1.82 -30.52
C GLU A 39 -36.24 -1.08 -30.00
N LEU A 40 -36.15 0.25 -30.22
CA LEU A 40 -35.09 1.07 -29.66
C LEU A 40 -35.08 1.08 -28.13
N ALA A 41 -36.27 1.16 -27.49
CA ALA A 41 -36.39 1.12 -26.04
C ALA A 41 -35.96 -0.24 -25.47
N GLU A 42 -36.25 -1.34 -26.15
CA GLU A 42 -35.81 -2.67 -25.77
C GLU A 42 -34.32 -2.87 -25.93
N LEU A 43 -33.73 -2.32 -27.00
CA LEU A 43 -32.28 -2.33 -27.22
C LEU A 43 -31.55 -1.53 -26.13
N ASP A 44 -32.02 -0.29 -25.83
CA ASP A 44 -31.44 0.56 -24.75
C ASP A 44 -31.52 -0.16 -23.39
N LYS A 45 -32.66 -0.81 -23.09
CA LYS A 45 -32.81 -1.60 -21.89
C LYS A 45 -31.84 -2.77 -21.83
N LYS A 46 -31.68 -3.51 -22.91
CA LYS A 46 -30.75 -4.65 -22.98
C LYS A 46 -29.29 -4.23 -22.85
N GLU A 47 -28.91 -3.09 -23.43
CA GLU A 47 -27.60 -2.51 -23.24
C GLU A 47 -27.34 -2.17 -21.76
N MET A 48 -28.31 -1.53 -21.09
CA MET A 48 -28.24 -1.25 -19.66
C MET A 48 -28.12 -2.53 -18.81
N GLU A 49 -28.86 -3.60 -19.15
CA GLU A 49 -28.76 -4.89 -18.45
C GLU A 49 -27.35 -5.48 -18.56
N ASN A 50 -26.75 -5.41 -19.75
CA ASN A 50 -25.36 -5.85 -19.96
C ASN A 50 -24.38 -5.02 -19.14
N GLU A 51 -24.50 -3.69 -19.12
CA GLU A 51 -23.63 -2.81 -18.33
C GLU A 51 -23.76 -3.09 -16.83
N TYR A 52 -24.95 -3.27 -16.29
CA TYR A 52 -25.12 -3.63 -14.88
C TYR A 52 -24.49 -4.99 -14.55
N GLN A 53 -24.63 -5.97 -15.45
CA GLN A 53 -24.00 -7.28 -15.28
C GLN A 53 -22.47 -7.16 -15.29
N ASP A 54 -21.91 -6.39 -16.22
CA ASP A 54 -20.49 -6.16 -16.33
C ASP A 54 -19.93 -5.46 -15.08
N PHE A 55 -20.66 -4.49 -14.54
CA PHE A 55 -20.25 -3.82 -13.31
C PHE A 55 -20.29 -4.75 -12.10
N ALA A 56 -21.32 -5.59 -11.99
CA ALA A 56 -21.38 -6.61 -10.93
C ALA A 56 -20.19 -7.58 -11.00
N ASN A 57 -19.78 -7.97 -12.21
CA ASN A 57 -18.60 -8.81 -12.44
C ASN A 57 -17.30 -8.08 -12.08
N GLN A 58 -17.16 -6.80 -12.46
CA GLN A 58 -16.01 -5.98 -12.12
C GLN A 58 -15.85 -5.81 -10.61
N TYR A 59 -16.92 -5.58 -9.85
CA TYR A 59 -16.86 -5.56 -8.39
C TYR A 59 -16.33 -6.89 -7.83
N SER A 60 -16.80 -8.02 -8.37
CA SER A 60 -16.34 -9.35 -7.98
C SER A 60 -14.84 -9.54 -8.24
N GLU A 61 -14.37 -9.14 -9.41
CA GLU A 61 -12.96 -9.22 -9.79
C GLU A 61 -12.07 -8.32 -8.92
N MET A 62 -12.52 -7.11 -8.59
CA MET A 62 -11.79 -6.21 -7.69
C MET A 62 -11.62 -6.81 -6.30
N MET A 63 -12.65 -7.47 -5.75
CA MET A 63 -12.55 -8.13 -4.45
C MET A 63 -11.48 -9.21 -4.40
N THR A 64 -11.21 -9.90 -5.51
CA THR A 64 -10.14 -10.92 -5.56
C THR A 64 -8.73 -10.34 -5.60
N LYS A 65 -8.58 -9.07 -5.99
CA LYS A 65 -7.29 -8.39 -6.16
C LYS A 65 -6.87 -7.57 -4.93
N ILE A 66 -7.73 -7.49 -3.92
CA ILE A 66 -7.51 -6.68 -2.72
C ILE A 66 -7.42 -7.56 -1.48
N ASN A 67 -6.47 -7.24 -0.61
CA ASN A 67 -6.36 -7.81 0.73
C ASN A 67 -6.65 -6.71 1.77
N ASN A 68 -7.88 -6.18 1.75
CA ASN A 68 -8.33 -5.15 2.68
C ASN A 68 -9.82 -5.38 2.98
N ASP A 69 -10.12 -5.89 4.17
CA ASP A 69 -11.46 -6.29 4.58
C ASP A 69 -12.48 -5.13 4.51
N SER A 70 -12.06 -3.91 4.83
CA SER A 70 -12.95 -2.74 4.78
C SER A 70 -13.37 -2.41 3.35
N ILE A 71 -12.45 -2.47 2.39
CA ILE A 71 -12.75 -2.22 0.97
C ILE A 71 -13.57 -3.37 0.40
N ILE A 72 -13.25 -4.62 0.76
CA ILE A 72 -14.01 -5.80 0.35
C ILE A 72 -15.47 -5.69 0.81
N ALA A 73 -15.71 -5.27 2.05
CA ALA A 73 -17.07 -5.07 2.57
C ALA A 73 -17.83 -3.99 1.78
N GLN A 74 -17.19 -2.86 1.45
CA GLN A 74 -17.79 -1.80 0.64
C GLN A 74 -18.09 -2.27 -0.80
N LEU A 75 -17.13 -2.95 -1.44
CA LEU A 75 -17.33 -3.52 -2.79
C LEU A 75 -18.46 -4.54 -2.81
N THR A 76 -18.59 -5.36 -1.77
CA THR A 76 -19.68 -6.33 -1.62
C THR A 76 -21.03 -5.62 -1.55
N GLN A 77 -21.12 -4.53 -0.79
CA GLN A 77 -22.35 -3.74 -0.69
C GLN A 77 -22.74 -3.12 -2.04
N GLU A 78 -21.79 -2.54 -2.75
CA GLU A 78 -22.03 -1.94 -4.08
C GLU A 78 -22.36 -3.01 -5.13
N GLN A 79 -21.77 -4.20 -5.05
CA GLN A 79 -22.12 -5.33 -5.90
C GLN A 79 -23.58 -5.77 -5.68
N LEU A 80 -23.99 -5.92 -4.43
CA LEU A 80 -25.37 -6.28 -4.08
C LEU A 80 -26.36 -5.23 -4.58
N ARG A 81 -26.04 -3.94 -4.41
CA ARG A 81 -26.85 -2.84 -4.93
C ARG A 81 -26.96 -2.91 -6.46
N THR A 82 -25.85 -3.13 -7.14
CA THR A 82 -25.81 -3.27 -8.60
C THR A 82 -26.66 -4.44 -9.09
N GLN A 83 -26.61 -5.58 -8.41
CA GLN A 83 -27.45 -6.74 -8.70
C GLN A 83 -28.95 -6.47 -8.45
N GLN A 84 -29.28 -5.70 -7.41
CA GLN A 84 -30.66 -5.29 -7.15
C GLN A 84 -31.18 -4.39 -8.26
N LEU A 85 -30.40 -3.40 -8.69
CA LEU A 85 -30.75 -2.50 -9.79
C LEU A 85 -30.89 -3.27 -11.13
N LEU A 86 -30.05 -4.27 -11.38
CA LEU A 86 -30.16 -5.15 -12.53
C LEU A 86 -31.48 -5.95 -12.50
N LYS A 87 -31.84 -6.49 -11.33
CA LYS A 87 -33.09 -7.21 -11.15
C LYS A 87 -34.29 -6.30 -11.41
N GLU A 88 -34.27 -5.10 -10.81
CA GLU A 88 -35.31 -4.08 -11.01
C GLU A 88 -35.45 -3.70 -12.49
N LEU A 89 -34.34 -3.51 -13.19
CA LEU A 89 -34.34 -3.22 -14.62
C LEU A 89 -34.97 -4.36 -15.45
N LYS A 90 -34.66 -5.62 -15.14
CA LYS A 90 -35.24 -6.78 -15.81
C LYS A 90 -36.75 -6.85 -15.63
N GLU A 91 -37.27 -6.49 -14.45
CA GLU A 91 -38.68 -6.47 -14.11
C GLU A 91 -39.43 -5.25 -14.69
N THR A 92 -38.70 -4.16 -14.99
CA THR A 92 -39.25 -2.91 -15.54
C THR A 92 -39.58 -3.09 -17.03
N LYS A 93 -40.78 -2.65 -17.45
CA LYS A 93 -41.17 -2.65 -18.87
C LYS A 93 -40.38 -1.57 -19.63
N SER A 94 -39.96 -1.88 -20.84
CA SER A 94 -39.24 -0.93 -21.72
C SER A 94 -40.04 0.35 -22.03
N ALA A 95 -41.39 0.26 -21.97
CA ALA A 95 -42.27 1.41 -22.16
C ALA A 95 -42.38 2.34 -20.92
N ASP A 96 -41.86 1.95 -19.76
CA ASP A 96 -41.87 2.81 -18.57
C ASP A 96 -40.70 3.78 -18.58
N ALA A 97 -40.84 4.85 -19.35
CA ALA A 97 -39.80 5.86 -19.58
C ALA A 97 -39.30 6.53 -18.29
N ARG A 98 -40.12 6.66 -17.25
CA ARG A 98 -39.71 7.29 -15.96
C ARG A 98 -38.77 6.36 -15.22
N GLU A 99 -39.12 5.11 -15.11
CA GLU A 99 -38.33 4.12 -14.41
C GLU A 99 -37.03 3.80 -15.13
N ILE A 100 -37.07 3.66 -16.44
CA ILE A 100 -35.87 3.52 -17.27
C ILE A 100 -34.92 4.72 -17.09
N THR A 101 -35.45 5.95 -17.07
CA THR A 101 -34.64 7.17 -16.84
C THR A 101 -34.02 7.18 -15.45
N ARG A 102 -34.74 6.74 -14.42
CA ARG A 102 -34.22 6.60 -13.06
C ARG A 102 -33.08 5.58 -13.01
N LEU A 103 -33.29 4.40 -13.57
CA LEU A 103 -32.29 3.32 -13.62
C LEU A 103 -31.05 3.72 -14.43
N LYS A 104 -31.21 4.50 -15.50
CA LYS A 104 -30.10 5.07 -16.27
C LYS A 104 -29.24 6.05 -15.44
N LYS A 105 -29.85 6.84 -14.57
CA LYS A 105 -29.13 7.70 -13.61
C LYS A 105 -28.38 6.86 -12.55
N GLU A 106 -29.03 5.82 -12.04
CA GLU A 106 -28.38 4.90 -11.09
C GLU A 106 -27.19 4.16 -11.74
N LEU A 107 -27.29 3.78 -13.00
CA LEU A 107 -26.19 3.19 -13.78
C LEU A 107 -25.00 4.15 -13.89
N ALA A 108 -25.26 5.43 -14.13
CA ALA A 108 -24.20 6.45 -14.15
C ALA A 108 -23.55 6.61 -12.76
N ASN A 109 -24.31 6.51 -11.67
CA ASN A 109 -23.79 6.52 -10.30
C ASN A 109 -22.92 5.29 -10.03
N VAL A 110 -23.38 4.09 -10.38
CA VAL A 110 -22.62 2.83 -10.24
C VAL A 110 -21.28 2.94 -11.00
N ARG A 111 -21.31 3.45 -12.25
CA ARG A 111 -20.10 3.69 -13.04
C ARG A 111 -19.12 4.67 -12.37
N ALA A 112 -19.63 5.75 -11.78
CA ALA A 112 -18.82 6.74 -11.07
C ALA A 112 -18.17 6.13 -9.81
N VAL A 113 -18.93 5.39 -9.02
CA VAL A 113 -18.45 4.69 -7.81
C VAL A 113 -17.40 3.64 -8.18
N LEU A 114 -17.64 2.82 -9.21
CA LEU A 114 -16.69 1.83 -9.70
C LEU A 114 -15.35 2.48 -10.07
N ARG A 115 -15.39 3.60 -10.80
CA ARG A 115 -14.18 4.35 -11.17
C ARG A 115 -13.40 4.85 -9.95
N GLN A 116 -14.10 5.31 -8.91
CA GLN A 116 -13.46 5.72 -7.65
C GLN A 116 -12.73 4.56 -6.98
N TYR A 117 -13.34 3.37 -6.92
CA TYR A 117 -12.69 2.19 -6.35
C TYR A 117 -11.47 1.76 -7.16
N VAL A 118 -11.52 1.79 -8.49
CA VAL A 118 -10.33 1.51 -9.33
C VAL A 118 -9.17 2.42 -8.96
N ILE A 119 -9.42 3.74 -8.87
CA ILE A 119 -8.40 4.73 -8.50
C ILE A 119 -7.86 4.47 -7.09
N GLN A 120 -8.75 4.17 -6.14
CA GLN A 120 -8.37 3.88 -4.75
C GLN A 120 -7.50 2.62 -4.64
N ILE A 121 -7.86 1.56 -5.35
CA ILE A 121 -7.13 0.29 -5.40
C ILE A 121 -5.74 0.49 -6.00
N ASP A 122 -5.64 1.21 -7.12
CA ASP A 122 -4.36 1.53 -7.74
C ASP A 122 -3.45 2.35 -6.82
N SER A 123 -4.02 3.32 -6.12
CA SER A 123 -3.29 4.12 -5.14
C SER A 123 -2.75 3.27 -3.99
N LEU A 124 -3.58 2.37 -3.45
CA LEU A 124 -3.18 1.44 -2.38
C LEU A 124 -2.10 0.46 -2.83
N ASN A 125 -2.21 -0.07 -4.04
CA ASN A 125 -1.20 -0.97 -4.60
C ASN A 125 0.15 -0.27 -4.77
N ARG A 126 0.17 0.96 -5.29
CA ARG A 126 1.38 1.78 -5.40
C ARG A 126 1.99 2.07 -4.02
N LEU A 127 1.15 2.44 -3.04
CA LEU A 127 1.60 2.68 -1.67
C LEU A 127 2.22 1.42 -1.05
N ASN A 128 1.57 0.27 -1.20
CA ASN A 128 2.10 -1.01 -0.71
C ASN A 128 3.43 -1.38 -1.35
N GLN A 129 3.59 -1.17 -2.66
CA GLN A 129 4.86 -1.40 -3.35
C GLN A 129 5.96 -0.46 -2.82
N HIS A 130 5.65 0.83 -2.63
CA HIS A 130 6.58 1.81 -2.07
C HIS A 130 7.00 1.42 -0.65
N LEU A 131 6.03 1.13 0.22
CA LEU A 131 6.31 0.72 1.61
C LEU A 131 7.11 -0.58 1.70
N THR A 132 6.87 -1.52 0.81
CA THR A 132 7.64 -2.77 0.73
C THR A 132 9.09 -2.50 0.34
N ALA A 133 9.32 -1.65 -0.66
CA ALA A 133 10.66 -1.26 -1.08
C ALA A 133 11.40 -0.49 0.02
N GLU A 134 10.72 0.47 0.67
CA GLU A 134 11.28 1.22 1.79
C GLU A 134 11.63 0.30 2.99
N ASN A 135 10.74 -0.61 3.35
CA ASN A 135 10.99 -1.57 4.44
C ASN A 135 12.20 -2.46 4.15
N THR A 136 12.34 -2.90 2.90
CA THR A 136 13.50 -3.70 2.47
C THR A 136 14.80 -2.90 2.59
N LYS A 137 14.78 -1.63 2.16
CA LYS A 137 15.92 -0.73 2.29
C LYS A 137 16.27 -0.49 3.76
N VAL A 138 15.31 -0.14 4.60
CA VAL A 138 15.53 0.10 6.05
C VAL A 138 16.12 -1.14 6.72
N LYS A 139 15.65 -2.34 6.39
CA LYS A 139 16.21 -3.60 6.91
C LYS A 139 17.68 -3.79 6.48
N ALA A 140 18.01 -3.47 5.23
CA ALA A 140 19.39 -3.55 4.72
C ALA A 140 20.31 -2.54 5.43
N ASP A 141 19.86 -1.30 5.59
CA ASP A 141 20.60 -0.23 6.27
C ASP A 141 20.82 -0.57 7.76
N LEU A 142 19.81 -1.13 8.43
CA LEU A 142 19.91 -1.61 9.80
C LEU A 142 20.96 -2.74 9.93
N ALA A 143 20.91 -3.72 9.02
CA ALA A 143 21.90 -4.80 9.01
C ALA A 143 23.32 -4.30 8.78
N ALA A 144 23.51 -3.33 7.89
CA ALA A 144 24.79 -2.68 7.65
C ALA A 144 25.29 -1.92 8.90
N SER A 145 24.41 -1.15 9.54
CA SER A 145 24.72 -0.43 10.78
C SER A 145 25.13 -1.38 11.92
N ASN A 146 24.41 -2.49 12.08
CA ASN A 146 24.73 -3.48 13.09
C ASN A 146 26.12 -4.09 12.86
N ARG A 147 26.48 -4.43 11.61
CA ARG A 147 27.83 -4.92 11.27
C ARG A 147 28.92 -3.91 11.62
N VAL A 148 28.70 -2.64 11.30
CA VAL A 148 29.65 -1.56 11.65
C VAL A 148 29.82 -1.45 13.17
N ASN A 149 28.71 -1.53 13.92
CA ASN A 149 28.74 -1.50 15.39
C ASN A 149 29.49 -2.69 15.99
N GLU A 150 29.35 -3.89 15.42
CA GLU A 150 30.08 -5.09 15.84
C GLU A 150 31.59 -4.92 15.62
N VAL A 151 31.99 -4.43 14.44
CA VAL A 151 33.40 -4.16 14.12
C VAL A 151 33.97 -3.12 15.06
N LEU A 152 33.29 -1.97 15.27
CA LEU A 152 33.72 -0.92 16.18
C LEU A 152 33.84 -1.42 17.63
N SER A 153 32.94 -2.31 18.07
CA SER A 153 33.01 -2.90 19.41
C SER A 153 34.21 -3.83 19.57
N ALA A 154 34.52 -4.64 18.54
CA ALA A 154 35.71 -5.49 18.51
C ALA A 154 37.03 -4.67 18.48
N ASP A 155 37.07 -3.64 17.65
CA ASP A 155 38.22 -2.73 17.58
C ASP A 155 38.46 -2.01 18.90
N LYS A 156 37.40 -1.50 19.53
CA LYS A 156 37.46 -0.87 20.85
C LYS A 156 38.01 -1.82 21.89
N ALA A 157 37.56 -3.07 21.91
CA ALA A 157 38.06 -4.08 22.85
C ALA A 157 39.54 -4.37 22.60
N SER A 158 39.99 -4.56 21.36
CA SER A 158 41.37 -4.80 20.98
C SER A 158 42.28 -3.60 21.32
N LEU A 159 41.81 -2.38 21.03
CA LEU A 159 42.57 -1.18 21.40
C LEU A 159 42.68 -1.00 22.91
N SER A 160 41.61 -1.29 23.67
CA SER A 160 41.61 -1.23 25.12
C SER A 160 42.63 -2.20 25.71
N GLU A 161 42.70 -3.44 25.20
CA GLU A 161 43.70 -4.43 25.61
C GLU A 161 45.14 -3.96 25.31
N LYS A 162 45.38 -3.48 24.08
CA LYS A 162 46.68 -2.94 23.71
C LYS A 162 47.12 -1.77 24.59
N VAL A 163 46.20 -0.87 24.91
CA VAL A 163 46.47 0.24 25.83
C VAL A 163 46.77 -0.27 27.23
N ALA A 164 46.05 -1.27 27.72
CA ALA A 164 46.31 -1.87 29.04
C ALA A 164 47.70 -2.51 29.12
N ILE A 165 48.10 -3.23 28.07
CA ILE A 165 49.44 -3.82 27.98
C ILE A 165 50.51 -2.68 27.90
N ALA A 166 50.31 -1.68 27.07
CA ALA A 166 51.22 -0.57 26.93
C ALA A 166 51.32 0.31 28.18
N ALA A 167 50.31 0.30 29.05
CA ALA A 167 50.30 1.03 30.31
C ALA A 167 50.98 0.29 31.47
N GLN A 168 51.43 -0.95 31.24
CA GLN A 168 52.19 -1.67 32.27
C GLN A 168 53.53 -0.98 32.58
N LEU A 169 53.82 -0.82 33.83
CA LEU A 169 55.08 -0.26 34.28
C LEU A 169 56.11 -1.39 34.39
N ASP A 170 57.24 -1.18 33.76
CA ASP A 170 58.36 -2.14 33.83
C ASP A 170 59.48 -1.58 34.75
N ALA A 171 59.95 -2.43 35.62
CA ALA A 171 61.04 -2.12 36.53
C ALA A 171 62.37 -2.65 35.99
N SER A 172 63.35 -1.74 35.81
CA SER A 172 64.69 -2.08 35.38
C SER A 172 65.74 -1.75 36.49
N ASN A 173 66.94 -2.21 36.29
CA ASN A 173 68.05 -1.96 37.22
C ASN A 173 67.76 -2.38 38.65
N ILE A 174 67.11 -3.53 38.82
CA ILE A 174 66.74 -4.05 40.11
C ILE A 174 68.04 -4.48 40.86
N ASN A 175 68.26 -3.86 41.99
CA ASN A 175 69.37 -4.19 42.85
C ASN A 175 68.90 -4.50 44.26
N LEU A 176 69.31 -5.65 44.78
CA LEU A 176 68.97 -6.10 46.10
C LEU A 176 70.17 -6.03 47.03
N THR A 177 70.14 -5.13 48.01
CA THR A 177 71.26 -4.90 48.92
C THR A 177 70.86 -5.36 50.36
N PRO A 178 71.49 -6.39 50.90
CA PRO A 178 71.31 -6.75 52.31
C PRO A 178 71.83 -5.66 53.22
N ILE A 179 71.07 -5.28 54.26
CA ILE A 179 71.46 -4.21 55.21
C ILE A 179 71.38 -4.80 56.64
N ASN A 180 72.45 -4.41 57.42
CA ASN A 180 72.54 -4.77 58.84
C ASN A 180 71.74 -3.81 59.74
N LYS A 181 71.74 -4.08 61.07
CA LYS A 181 70.99 -3.25 62.04
C LYS A 181 71.41 -1.77 62.07
N ARG A 182 72.61 -1.43 61.59
CA ARG A 182 73.15 -0.04 61.52
C ARG A 182 72.89 0.66 60.18
N GLY A 183 72.14 0.07 59.26
CA GLY A 183 71.86 0.66 57.94
C GLY A 183 72.99 0.52 56.93
N LYS A 184 74.06 -0.25 57.24
CA LYS A 184 75.21 -0.45 56.31
C LYS A 184 74.99 -1.73 55.49
N ALA A 185 75.45 -1.73 54.22
CA ALA A 185 75.44 -2.88 53.36
C ALA A 185 76.20 -4.06 53.96
N GLU A 186 75.66 -5.27 53.91
CA GLU A 186 76.23 -6.48 54.49
C GLU A 186 76.53 -7.50 53.35
N LYS A 187 77.70 -8.09 53.34
CA LYS A 187 78.03 -9.06 52.28
C LYS A 187 77.33 -10.39 52.39
N LYS A 188 76.91 -10.78 53.62
CA LYS A 188 76.29 -12.03 53.87
C LYS A 188 74.78 -11.82 54.19
N VAL A 189 73.88 -12.39 53.34
CA VAL A 189 72.42 -12.26 53.51
C VAL A 189 71.99 -12.81 54.87
N SER A 190 72.69 -13.85 55.44
CA SER A 190 72.35 -14.44 56.73
C SER A 190 72.56 -13.48 57.93
N LYS A 191 73.33 -12.40 57.79
CA LYS A 191 73.51 -11.35 58.74
C LYS A 191 72.68 -10.10 58.53
N ALA A 192 71.93 -10.06 57.40
CA ALA A 192 71.05 -8.96 57.08
C ALA A 192 69.79 -8.97 58.03
N LYS A 193 69.40 -7.74 58.38
CA LYS A 193 68.13 -7.54 59.12
C LYS A 193 67.04 -6.94 58.21
N GLN A 194 67.42 -6.34 57.12
CA GLN A 194 66.55 -5.74 56.12
C GLN A 194 67.13 -5.97 54.73
N LEU A 195 66.29 -6.02 53.73
CA LEU A 195 66.63 -6.04 52.32
C LEU A 195 66.22 -4.71 51.72
N LYS A 196 67.17 -3.97 51.11
CA LYS A 196 66.90 -2.77 50.36
C LYS A 196 66.79 -3.14 48.88
N VAL A 197 65.66 -2.80 48.28
CA VAL A 197 65.41 -3.00 46.85
C VAL A 197 65.46 -1.63 46.17
N ASP A 198 66.42 -1.44 45.31
CA ASP A 198 66.46 -0.29 44.42
C ASP A 198 66.10 -0.71 43.01
N PHE A 199 65.31 0.08 42.37
CA PHE A 199 64.88 -0.19 40.98
C PHE A 199 64.54 1.12 40.28
N THR A 200 64.54 1.11 38.95
CA THR A 200 64.16 2.23 38.14
C THR A 200 62.91 1.90 37.34
N ILE A 201 61.90 2.73 37.44
CA ILE A 201 60.69 2.60 36.61
C ILE A 201 60.92 3.48 35.37
N ALA A 202 60.84 2.85 34.18
CA ALA A 202 60.90 3.58 32.92
C ALA A 202 59.69 4.50 32.77
N ARG A 203 59.90 5.67 32.15
CA ARG A 203 58.78 6.59 31.89
C ARG A 203 57.79 5.93 30.93
N ASN A 204 56.53 5.81 31.38
CA ASN A 204 55.47 5.28 30.56
C ASN A 204 54.37 6.35 30.42
N VAL A 205 54.19 6.86 29.18
CA VAL A 205 53.21 7.93 28.85
C VAL A 205 51.78 7.45 28.80
N THR A 206 51.56 6.13 28.70
CA THR A 206 50.21 5.49 28.66
C THR A 206 49.74 5.09 30.05
N ALA A 207 50.63 4.98 31.02
CA ALA A 207 50.26 4.66 32.40
C ALA A 207 49.61 5.89 33.06
N GLN A 208 48.44 5.67 33.66
CA GLN A 208 47.74 6.72 34.42
C GLN A 208 48.62 7.19 35.61
N SER A 209 48.63 8.48 35.86
CA SER A 209 49.28 9.06 37.04
C SER A 209 48.53 8.62 38.31
N GLY A 210 49.28 8.36 39.42
CA GLY A 210 48.67 8.00 40.68
C GLY A 210 49.54 7.04 41.52
N ILE A 211 49.01 6.62 42.66
CA ILE A 211 49.67 5.68 43.56
C ILE A 211 49.68 4.30 42.91
N LYS A 212 50.84 3.66 42.89
CA LYS A 212 51.03 2.30 42.35
C LYS A 212 51.47 1.36 43.46
N ALA A 213 50.84 0.21 43.51
CA ALA A 213 51.29 -0.86 44.45
C ALA A 213 52.41 -1.67 43.76
N ILE A 214 53.51 -1.87 44.46
CA ILE A 214 54.65 -2.66 43.99
C ILE A 214 54.73 -3.92 44.87
N TYR A 215 54.76 -5.07 44.22
CA TYR A 215 54.89 -6.36 44.89
C TYR A 215 56.28 -6.93 44.58
N VAL A 216 57.01 -7.31 45.64
CA VAL A 216 58.29 -7.98 45.54
C VAL A 216 58.07 -9.46 45.95
N ARG A 217 58.37 -10.37 45.04
CA ARG A 217 58.32 -11.81 45.26
C ARG A 217 59.72 -12.39 45.31
#